data_fb852c4aec7b18df68e2228584721dad
#
_entry.id   fb852c4aec7b18df68e2228584721dad
#
_cell.length_a   1.000
_cell.length_b   1.000
_cell.length_c   1.000
_cell.angle_alpha   90.00
_cell.angle_beta   90.00
_cell.angle_gamma   90.00
#
_symmetry.space_group_name_H-M   'P 1'
#
loop_
_entity.id
_entity.type
_entity.pdbx_description
1 polymer ?
#
loop_
_entity_poly.entity_id
_entity_poly.type
_entity_poly.pdbx_seq_one_letter_code
_entity_poly.pdbx_strand_id
1 'polypeptide(L)'
;ESYYISKYKIKIDEISIKRLNLGLDDIKSRSRDLNQLAEMSLFYCSKFPLTISKKAQKYIKKVDKTIFKDLLLVLGNTENDFKKQKIEEIMSKFLIEKGLKLSDIIQYIRAMITGLDVSPRIYDIMEILGFKEIKKRIESFING
;
A
#
# COMPACT_ATOMS: atom_id res chain seq x y z
N GLU A 1 -3.97 9.57 -18.72
CA GLU A 1 -4.71 8.30 -18.87
C GLU A 1 -4.19 7.49 -20.05
N SER A 2 -4.17 8.08 -21.26
CA SER A 2 -3.64 7.43 -22.46
C SER A 2 -2.18 7.01 -22.31
N TYR A 3 -1.34 7.87 -21.76
CA TYR A 3 0.08 7.57 -21.49
C TYR A 3 0.22 6.38 -20.55
N TYR A 4 -0.61 6.34 -19.50
CA TYR A 4 -0.58 5.31 -18.50
C TYR A 4 -0.89 3.93 -19.09
N ILE A 5 -1.98 3.86 -19.82
CA ILE A 5 -2.41 2.61 -20.49
C ILE A 5 -1.37 2.16 -21.51
N SER A 6 -0.90 3.09 -22.35
CA SER A 6 0.06 2.79 -23.42
C SER A 6 1.37 2.24 -22.88
N LYS A 7 1.94 2.87 -21.86
CA LYS A 7 3.24 2.47 -21.30
C LYS A 7 3.19 1.18 -20.49
N TYR A 8 2.18 1.03 -19.66
CA TYR A 8 2.13 -0.09 -18.71
C TYR A 8 1.10 -1.16 -19.08
N LYS A 9 0.35 -0.95 -20.15
CA LYS A 9 -0.68 -1.89 -20.62
C LYS A 9 -1.70 -2.26 -19.54
N ILE A 10 -2.04 -1.27 -18.71
CA ILE A 10 -2.98 -1.44 -17.60
C ILE A 10 -4.34 -0.91 -18.00
N LYS A 11 -5.37 -1.72 -17.78
CA LYS A 11 -6.75 -1.29 -17.97
C LYS A 11 -7.20 -0.54 -16.71
N ILE A 12 -7.56 0.74 -16.88
CA ILE A 12 -8.04 1.58 -15.80
C ILE A 12 -9.55 1.38 -15.64
N ASP A 13 -9.96 0.88 -14.49
CA ASP A 13 -11.37 0.71 -14.13
C ASP A 13 -11.86 1.87 -13.24
N GLU A 14 -13.15 1.88 -12.90
CA GLU A 14 -13.75 2.94 -12.09
C GLU A 14 -13.12 3.05 -10.70
N ILE A 15 -12.79 1.92 -10.10
CA ILE A 15 -12.15 1.87 -8.78
C ILE A 15 -10.78 2.50 -8.83
N SER A 16 -10.01 2.19 -9.88
CA SER A 16 -8.68 2.76 -10.07
C SER A 16 -8.73 4.28 -10.29
N ILE A 17 -9.70 4.76 -11.07
CA ILE A 17 -9.91 6.18 -11.31
C ILE A 17 -10.23 6.90 -9.99
N LYS A 18 -11.11 6.33 -9.17
CA LYS A 18 -11.47 6.89 -7.87
C LYS A 18 -10.24 6.99 -6.96
N ARG A 19 -9.44 5.93 -6.89
CA ARG A 19 -8.21 5.90 -6.08
C ARG A 19 -7.20 6.94 -6.55
N LEU A 20 -6.99 7.04 -7.87
CA LEU A 20 -6.09 8.03 -8.46
C LEU A 20 -6.53 9.46 -8.13
N ASN A 21 -7.81 9.76 -8.23
CA ASN A 21 -8.33 11.09 -7.90
C ASN A 21 -8.08 11.45 -6.45
N LEU A 22 -8.21 10.50 -5.53
CA LEU A 22 -7.99 10.73 -4.11
C LEU A 22 -6.51 10.93 -3.77
N GLY A 23 -5.60 10.24 -4.47
CA GLY A 23 -4.17 10.27 -4.17
C GLY A 23 -3.33 11.14 -5.08
N LEU A 24 -3.91 11.72 -6.14
CA LEU A 24 -3.16 12.36 -7.21
C LEU A 24 -2.31 13.55 -6.78
N ASP A 25 -2.84 14.43 -5.94
CA ASP A 25 -2.11 15.63 -5.53
C ASP A 25 -0.85 15.28 -4.75
N ASP A 26 -0.93 14.29 -3.86
CA ASP A 26 0.22 13.82 -3.09
C ASP A 26 1.28 13.19 -4.01
N ILE A 27 0.83 12.37 -4.97
CA ILE A 27 1.73 11.75 -5.95
C ILE A 27 2.41 12.81 -6.81
N LYS A 28 1.68 13.81 -7.28
CA LYS A 28 2.22 14.92 -8.08
C LYS A 28 3.30 15.68 -7.33
N SER A 29 3.06 16.00 -6.06
CA SER A 29 4.03 16.74 -5.24
C SER A 29 5.34 15.99 -5.02
N ARG A 30 5.33 14.66 -5.14
CA ARG A 30 6.49 13.79 -4.94
C ARG A 30 7.16 13.34 -6.23
N SER A 31 6.54 13.60 -7.38
CA SER A 31 7.02 13.12 -8.68
C SER A 31 7.85 14.18 -9.37
N ARG A 32 8.98 13.76 -9.94
CA ARG A 32 9.90 14.64 -10.67
C ARG A 32 9.50 14.81 -12.14
N ASP A 33 8.86 13.79 -12.72
CA ASP A 33 8.47 13.77 -14.13
C ASP A 33 7.28 12.83 -14.34
N LEU A 34 6.80 12.74 -15.59
CA LEU A 34 5.67 11.90 -15.95
C LEU A 34 5.92 10.41 -15.74
N ASN A 35 7.16 9.96 -15.93
CA ASN A 35 7.51 8.54 -15.69
C ASN A 35 7.37 8.19 -14.23
N GLN A 36 7.90 9.02 -13.34
CA GLN A 36 7.79 8.81 -11.90
C GLN A 36 6.36 8.93 -11.41
N LEU A 37 5.60 9.89 -11.96
CA LEU A 37 4.17 10.03 -11.66
C LEU A 37 3.41 8.75 -12.01
N ALA A 38 3.66 8.19 -13.18
CA ALA A 38 3.03 6.95 -13.62
C ALA A 38 3.42 5.78 -12.72
N GLU A 39 4.70 5.65 -12.38
CA GLU A 39 5.20 4.58 -11.50
C GLU A 39 4.57 4.65 -10.11
N MET A 40 4.50 5.84 -9.51
CA MET A 40 3.90 6.04 -8.19
C MET A 40 2.39 5.85 -8.19
N SER A 41 1.74 5.93 -9.36
CA SER A 41 0.30 5.72 -9.49
C SER A 41 -0.09 4.27 -9.73
N LEU A 42 0.85 3.42 -10.14
CA LEU A 42 0.58 2.04 -10.53
C LEU A 42 -0.13 1.24 -9.46
N PHE A 43 0.25 1.39 -8.20
CA PHE A 43 -0.33 0.59 -7.13
C PHE A 43 -1.81 0.90 -6.89
N TYR A 44 -2.31 2.07 -7.30
CA TYR A 44 -3.74 2.38 -7.25
C TYR A 44 -4.52 1.71 -8.37
N CYS A 45 -3.86 1.47 -9.51
CA CYS A 45 -4.50 0.90 -10.71
C CYS A 45 -4.28 -0.59 -10.85
N SER A 46 -3.21 -1.12 -10.24
CA SER A 46 -2.81 -2.52 -10.42
C SER A 46 -3.82 -3.47 -9.79
N LYS A 47 -4.16 -4.48 -10.56
CA LYS A 47 -4.82 -5.66 -10.05
C LYS A 47 -3.76 -6.60 -9.50
N PHE A 48 -4.20 -7.48 -8.68
CA PHE A 48 -3.36 -8.49 -8.07
C PHE A 48 -2.91 -9.55 -9.09
N PRO A 49 -1.63 -10.04 -9.09
CA PRO A 49 -0.53 -9.65 -8.22
C PRO A 49 0.15 -8.34 -8.62
N LEU A 50 0.73 -7.66 -7.65
CA LEU A 50 1.49 -6.42 -7.88
C LEU A 50 2.83 -6.72 -8.54
N THR A 51 3.30 -5.78 -9.37
CA THR A 51 4.68 -5.77 -9.82
C THR A 51 5.55 -5.17 -8.69
N ILE A 52 6.58 -5.91 -8.29
CA ILE A 52 7.42 -5.54 -7.15
C ILE A 52 8.78 -5.02 -7.67
N SER A 53 9.19 -3.82 -7.24
CA SER A 53 10.50 -3.28 -7.59
C SER A 53 11.62 -4.10 -6.96
N LYS A 54 12.83 -4.04 -7.54
CA LYS A 54 14.00 -4.75 -7.00
C LYS A 54 14.30 -4.38 -5.56
N LYS A 55 14.19 -3.10 -5.21
CA LYS A 55 14.44 -2.61 -3.85
C LYS A 55 13.37 -3.10 -2.88
N ALA A 56 12.11 -3.11 -3.31
CA ALA A 56 11.01 -3.62 -2.49
C ALA A 56 11.11 -5.13 -2.24
N GLN A 57 11.63 -5.90 -3.20
CA GLN A 57 11.81 -7.35 -3.05
C GLN A 57 12.68 -7.73 -1.84
N LYS A 58 13.64 -6.89 -1.48
CA LYS A 58 14.50 -7.12 -0.31
C LYS A 58 13.68 -7.17 0.98
N TYR A 59 12.67 -6.31 1.08
CA TYR A 59 11.76 -6.30 2.23
C TYR A 59 10.81 -7.49 2.19
N ILE A 60 10.23 -7.78 1.04
CA ILE A 60 9.31 -8.91 0.86
C ILE A 60 9.94 -10.23 1.33
N LYS A 61 11.20 -10.46 1.01
CA LYS A 61 11.92 -11.68 1.39
C LYS A 61 12.10 -11.85 2.90
N LYS A 62 12.04 -10.76 3.65
CA LYS A 62 12.29 -10.75 5.10
C LYS A 62 11.02 -10.54 5.93
N VAL A 63 9.84 -10.64 5.30
CA VAL A 63 8.56 -10.41 5.98
C VAL A 63 8.35 -11.43 7.09
N ASP A 64 8.05 -10.96 8.29
CA ASP A 64 7.61 -11.81 9.39
C ASP A 64 6.10 -12.05 9.26
N LYS A 65 5.75 -13.22 8.79
CA LYS A 65 4.36 -13.60 8.50
C LYS A 65 3.45 -13.51 9.71
N THR A 66 3.95 -13.85 10.88
CA THR A 66 3.14 -13.85 12.12
C THR A 66 2.75 -12.42 12.50
N ILE A 67 3.69 -11.48 12.45
CA ILE A 67 3.43 -10.07 12.78
C ILE A 67 2.34 -9.52 11.86
N PHE A 68 2.43 -9.77 10.57
CA PHE A 68 1.47 -9.23 9.59
C PHE A 68 0.11 -9.93 9.64
N LYS A 69 0.04 -11.20 10.01
CA LYS A 69 -1.24 -11.87 10.30
C LYS A 69 -1.94 -11.21 11.47
N ASP A 70 -1.20 -10.95 12.55
CA ASP A 70 -1.74 -10.28 13.73
C ASP A 70 -2.19 -8.85 13.42
N LEU A 71 -1.40 -8.13 12.61
CA LEU A 71 -1.75 -6.78 12.18
C LEU A 71 -3.07 -6.77 11.40
N LEU A 72 -3.27 -7.71 10.48
CA LEU A 72 -4.51 -7.80 9.72
C LEU A 72 -5.73 -8.07 10.60
N LEU A 73 -5.55 -8.85 11.66
CA LEU A 73 -6.63 -9.10 12.61
C LEU A 73 -7.09 -7.82 13.32
N VAL A 74 -6.15 -7.02 13.80
CA VAL A 74 -6.49 -5.78 14.51
C VAL A 74 -7.04 -4.72 13.57
N LEU A 75 -6.52 -4.62 12.35
CA LEU A 75 -7.02 -3.70 11.33
C LEU A 75 -8.45 -4.09 10.89
N GLY A 76 -8.75 -5.38 10.83
CA GLY A 76 -10.05 -5.89 10.43
C GLY A 76 -11.19 -5.45 11.35
N ASN A 77 -10.89 -5.16 12.62
CA ASN A 77 -11.89 -4.69 13.58
C ASN A 77 -12.44 -3.31 13.24
N THR A 78 -11.80 -2.59 12.32
CA THR A 78 -12.20 -1.24 11.90
C THR A 78 -12.55 -1.16 10.42
N GLU A 79 -12.90 -2.28 9.80
CA GLU A 79 -13.22 -2.35 8.38
C GLU A 79 -14.26 -1.32 7.95
N ASN A 80 -15.27 -1.05 8.79
CA ASN A 80 -16.34 -0.09 8.52
C ASN A 80 -15.94 1.37 8.74
N ASP A 81 -14.82 1.63 9.39
CA ASP A 81 -14.29 2.97 9.68
C ASP A 81 -12.78 2.99 9.44
N PHE A 82 -12.39 2.64 8.22
CA PHE A 82 -10.98 2.53 7.83
C PHE A 82 -10.44 3.88 7.39
N LYS A 83 -10.41 4.83 8.34
CA LYS A 83 -9.91 6.19 8.15
C LYS A 83 -8.50 6.33 8.70
N LYS A 84 -7.75 7.28 8.15
CA LYS A 84 -6.36 7.54 8.51
C LYS A 84 -6.13 7.63 10.02
N GLN A 85 -6.94 8.42 10.72
CA GLN A 85 -6.79 8.58 12.17
C GLN A 85 -6.99 7.26 12.91
N LYS A 86 -7.97 6.47 12.48
CA LYS A 86 -8.25 5.17 13.10
C LYS A 86 -7.13 4.18 12.83
N ILE A 87 -6.60 4.19 11.63
CA ILE A 87 -5.44 3.36 11.25
C ILE A 87 -4.25 3.72 12.14
N GLU A 88 -3.97 5.01 12.31
CA GLU A 88 -2.88 5.48 13.17
C GLU A 88 -3.03 5.01 14.61
N GLU A 89 -4.23 5.10 15.18
CA GLU A 89 -4.52 4.63 16.53
C GLU A 89 -4.24 3.15 16.69
N ILE A 90 -4.72 2.35 15.76
CA ILE A 90 -4.54 0.89 15.78
C ILE A 90 -3.08 0.52 15.62
N MET A 91 -2.39 1.16 14.70
CA MET A 91 -0.97 0.94 14.48
C MET A 91 -0.16 1.27 15.73
N SER A 92 -0.47 2.38 16.40
CA SER A 92 0.22 2.77 17.63
C SER A 92 0.05 1.74 18.74
N LYS A 93 -1.17 1.27 18.97
CA LYS A 93 -1.44 0.22 19.97
C LYS A 93 -0.74 -1.08 19.61
N PHE A 94 -0.82 -1.49 18.35
CA PHE A 94 -0.20 -2.72 17.88
C PHE A 94 1.32 -2.69 18.08
N LEU A 95 1.96 -1.59 17.73
CA LEU A 95 3.41 -1.44 17.87
C LEU A 95 3.84 -1.51 19.35
N ILE A 96 3.09 -0.85 20.24
CA ILE A 96 3.35 -0.90 21.68
C ILE A 96 3.23 -2.33 22.20
N GLU A 97 2.17 -3.03 21.84
CA GLU A 97 1.92 -4.41 22.28
C GLU A 97 3.01 -5.38 21.80
N LYS A 98 3.54 -5.15 20.59
CA LYS A 98 4.58 -6.01 20.00
C LYS A 98 6.00 -5.57 20.38
N GLY A 99 6.15 -4.43 21.06
CA GLY A 99 7.48 -3.88 21.37
C GLY A 99 8.25 -3.44 20.15
N LEU A 100 7.55 -2.96 19.11
CA LEU A 100 8.14 -2.55 17.85
C LEU A 100 7.99 -1.05 17.65
N LYS A 101 8.89 -0.50 16.81
CA LYS A 101 8.79 0.87 16.29
C LYS A 101 8.15 0.84 14.92
N LEU A 102 7.53 1.95 14.51
CA LEU A 102 6.97 2.06 13.17
C LEU A 102 8.02 1.79 12.09
N SER A 103 9.25 2.31 12.29
CA SER A 103 10.36 2.09 11.36
C SER A 103 10.70 0.61 11.15
N ASP A 104 10.34 -0.26 12.10
CA ASP A 104 10.62 -1.69 11.99
C ASP A 104 9.70 -2.41 10.99
N ILE A 105 8.52 -1.87 10.73
CA ILE A 105 7.52 -2.55 9.88
C ILE A 105 7.03 -1.74 8.69
N ILE A 106 7.19 -0.41 8.70
CA ILE A 106 6.59 0.46 7.69
C ILE A 106 7.06 0.16 6.26
N GLN A 107 8.34 -0.16 6.08
CA GLN A 107 8.89 -0.47 4.76
C GLN A 107 8.36 -1.80 4.22
N TYR A 108 8.12 -2.76 5.10
CA TYR A 108 7.51 -4.04 4.70
C TYR A 108 6.07 -3.83 4.23
N ILE A 109 5.31 -3.01 4.95
CA ILE A 109 3.93 -2.66 4.54
C ILE A 109 3.95 -1.96 3.19
N ARG A 110 4.83 -0.96 3.02
CA ARG A 110 4.97 -0.24 1.75
C ARG A 110 5.25 -1.19 0.59
N ALA A 111 6.21 -2.08 0.76
CA ALA A 111 6.58 -3.05 -0.26
C ALA A 111 5.40 -3.95 -0.63
N MET A 112 4.65 -4.44 0.36
CA MET A 112 3.53 -5.36 0.12
C MET A 112 2.31 -4.68 -0.52
N ILE A 113 2.02 -3.44 -0.16
CA ILE A 113 0.81 -2.78 -0.66
C ILE A 113 1.03 -1.91 -1.89
N THR A 114 2.25 -1.45 -2.14
CA THR A 114 2.57 -0.63 -3.32
C THR A 114 3.49 -1.29 -4.32
N GLY A 115 4.26 -2.28 -3.90
CA GLY A 115 5.32 -2.87 -4.72
C GLY A 115 6.56 -1.99 -4.84
N LEU A 116 6.63 -0.89 -4.11
CA LEU A 116 7.71 0.09 -4.19
C LEU A 116 8.41 0.24 -2.84
N ASP A 117 9.64 0.74 -2.87
CA ASP A 117 10.39 1.11 -1.66
C ASP A 117 10.19 2.57 -1.26
N VAL A 118 9.68 3.39 -2.18
CA VAL A 118 9.35 4.81 -1.96
C VAL A 118 7.91 5.07 -2.43
N SER A 119 7.13 5.77 -1.63
CA SER A 119 5.73 6.06 -1.94
C SER A 119 5.25 7.27 -1.13
N PRO A 120 4.05 7.79 -1.39
CA PRO A 120 3.38 8.69 -0.46
C PRO A 120 3.19 8.06 0.92
N ARG A 121 2.66 8.82 1.87
CA ARG A 121 2.44 8.36 3.25
C ARG A 121 1.55 7.11 3.29
N ILE A 122 2.01 6.10 4.00
CA ILE A 122 1.37 4.78 4.01
C ILE A 122 -0.06 4.83 4.54
N TYR A 123 -0.32 5.59 5.59
CA TYR A 123 -1.68 5.65 6.15
C TYR A 123 -2.68 6.29 5.18
N ASP A 124 -2.23 7.25 4.39
CA ASP A 124 -3.06 7.85 3.33
C ASP A 124 -3.37 6.82 2.24
N ILE A 125 -2.37 6.04 1.82
CA ILE A 125 -2.55 4.97 0.85
C ILE A 125 -3.51 3.90 1.38
N MET A 126 -3.34 3.51 2.64
CA MET A 126 -4.19 2.48 3.26
C MET A 126 -5.65 2.93 3.29
N GLU A 127 -5.92 4.18 3.66
CA GLU A 127 -7.28 4.74 3.65
C GLU A 127 -7.89 4.70 2.24
N ILE A 128 -7.12 5.11 1.23
CA ILE A 128 -7.58 5.15 -0.17
C ILE A 128 -7.86 3.74 -0.71
N LEU A 129 -6.98 2.80 -0.45
CA LEU A 129 -7.14 1.41 -0.92
C LEU A 129 -8.27 0.69 -0.19
N GLY A 130 -8.45 0.97 1.10
CA GLY A 130 -9.42 0.31 1.94
C GLY A 130 -8.93 -1.04 2.48
N PHE A 131 -9.55 -1.50 3.57
CA PHE A 131 -9.09 -2.70 4.29
C PHE A 131 -9.12 -3.96 3.42
N LYS A 132 -10.16 -4.17 2.62
CA LYS A 132 -10.28 -5.38 1.78
C LYS A 132 -9.11 -5.51 0.82
N GLU A 133 -8.72 -4.41 0.18
CA GLU A 133 -7.60 -4.41 -0.75
C GLU A 133 -6.27 -4.58 -0.03
N ILE A 134 -6.08 -3.92 1.10
CA ILE A 134 -4.89 -4.06 1.95
C ILE A 134 -4.71 -5.52 2.39
N LYS A 135 -5.78 -6.12 2.89
CA LYS A 135 -5.78 -7.52 3.30
C LYS A 135 -5.35 -8.44 2.16
N LYS A 136 -5.96 -8.26 0.99
CA LYS A 136 -5.67 -9.05 -0.20
C LYS A 136 -4.19 -8.96 -0.58
N ARG A 137 -3.63 -7.77 -0.60
CA ARG A 137 -2.23 -7.53 -0.97
C ARG A 137 -1.27 -8.13 0.03
N ILE A 138 -1.49 -7.92 1.32
CA ILE A 138 -0.62 -8.46 2.38
C ILE A 138 -0.71 -9.98 2.42
N GLU A 139 -1.91 -10.56 2.36
CA GLU A 139 -2.10 -12.02 2.40
C GLU A 139 -1.38 -12.73 1.26
N SER A 140 -1.24 -12.11 0.11
CA SER A 140 -0.53 -12.71 -1.02
C SER A 140 0.94 -13.02 -0.71
N PHE A 141 1.54 -12.29 0.21
CA PHE A 141 2.94 -12.49 0.58
C PHE A 141 3.11 -13.35 1.83
N ILE A 142 2.07 -13.46 2.67
CA ILE A 142 2.16 -14.19 3.94
C ILE A 142 1.47 -15.54 3.91
N ASN A 143 0.54 -15.78 3.00
CA ASN A 143 -0.18 -17.06 2.87
C ASN A 143 0.38 -17.95 1.75
N GLY A 144 1.29 -17.42 0.98
CA GLY A 144 1.92 -18.17 -0.12
C GLY A 144 3.13 -18.98 0.29
#